data_4210917387eb369f6d9b9f603d0c9fae
#
_entry.id   4210917387eb369f6d9b9f603d0c9fae
#
_cell.length_a   1.000
_cell.length_b   1.000
_cell.length_c   1.000
_cell.angle_alpha   90.00
_cell.angle_beta   90.00
_cell.angle_gamma   90.00
#
_symmetry.space_group_name_H-M   'P 1'
#
loop_
_entity.id
_entity.type
_entity.pdbx_description
1 polymer ?
#
loop_
_entity_poly.entity_id
_entity_poly.type
_entity_poly.pdbx_seq_one_letter_code
_entity_poly.pdbx_strand_id
1 'polypeptide(L)'
;DKEKVAALPEEVERVHGQVDGLINNAGIIQPFKRLLDLDEAAMERVMRVNFWGTLHMTRAFLPRLLKRPEAHLVNVSSMGAFVPVPGQALYGASKAAVMLLTEALWAELQGTPVRVTLVLPGAMRTGIAEEAGGEAPRAEGAKVPVLEPEVAAKRLLDAVERDAFRVLLGRDAQTMDLLYRLSPALAARIVQRRMAHLLT
;
A
#
# COMPACT_ATOMS: atom_id res chain seq x y z
N ASP A 1 14.72 -8.80 -5.60
CA ASP A 1 15.69 -9.15 -6.67
C ASP A 1 15.08 -8.80 -8.03
N LYS A 2 15.67 -7.82 -8.72
CA LYS A 2 15.15 -7.26 -9.97
C LYS A 2 15.20 -8.28 -11.12
N GLU A 3 16.23 -9.11 -11.16
CA GLU A 3 16.42 -10.11 -12.24
C GLU A 3 15.38 -11.23 -12.14
N LYS A 4 15.13 -11.71 -10.92
CA LYS A 4 14.07 -12.69 -10.66
C LYS A 4 12.70 -12.14 -11.02
N VAL A 5 12.44 -10.89 -10.65
CA VAL A 5 11.17 -10.23 -11.00
C VAL A 5 11.01 -10.08 -12.52
N ALA A 6 12.08 -9.77 -13.24
CA ALA A 6 12.04 -9.64 -14.70
C ALA A 6 11.71 -10.96 -15.42
N ALA A 7 12.13 -12.09 -14.89
CA ALA A 7 11.86 -13.42 -15.43
C ALA A 7 10.46 -13.97 -15.06
N LEU A 8 9.87 -13.46 -13.98
CA LEU A 8 8.63 -14.00 -13.41
C LEU A 8 7.43 -14.02 -14.38
N PRO A 9 7.17 -13.00 -15.23
CA PRO A 9 6.03 -13.05 -16.15
C PRO A 9 6.09 -14.24 -17.11
N GLU A 10 7.27 -14.56 -17.66
CA GLU A 10 7.44 -15.69 -18.56
C GLU A 10 7.22 -17.03 -17.84
N GLU A 11 7.70 -17.14 -16.61
CA GLU A 11 7.48 -18.31 -15.78
C GLU A 11 5.99 -18.53 -15.47
N VAL A 12 5.27 -17.46 -15.11
CA VAL A 12 3.83 -17.51 -14.84
C VAL A 12 3.04 -17.88 -16.11
N GLU A 13 3.36 -17.27 -17.26
CA GLU A 13 2.71 -17.59 -18.53
C GLU A 13 2.97 -19.03 -18.95
N ARG A 14 4.17 -19.57 -18.71
CA ARG A 14 4.50 -20.97 -19.02
C ARG A 14 3.64 -21.95 -18.22
N VAL A 15 3.26 -21.60 -16.98
CA VAL A 15 2.47 -22.48 -16.09
C VAL A 15 0.97 -22.28 -16.30
N HIS A 16 0.53 -21.03 -16.47
CA HIS A 16 -0.90 -20.65 -16.45
C HIS A 16 -1.42 -20.16 -17.81
N GLY A 17 -0.57 -20.07 -18.82
CA GLY A 17 -0.92 -19.66 -20.18
C GLY A 17 -1.01 -18.14 -20.35
N GLN A 18 -1.64 -17.41 -19.43
CA GLN A 18 -1.83 -15.98 -19.55
C GLN A 18 -1.98 -15.31 -18.18
N VAL A 19 -1.79 -13.97 -18.15
CA VAL A 19 -1.98 -13.16 -16.96
C VAL A 19 -2.91 -12.00 -17.29
N ASP A 20 -4.01 -11.90 -16.57
CA ASP A 20 -5.03 -10.87 -16.74
C ASP A 20 -5.01 -9.82 -15.61
N GLY A 21 -4.27 -10.09 -14.52
CA GLY A 21 -4.17 -9.17 -13.40
C GLY A 21 -2.89 -9.28 -12.61
N LEU A 22 -2.47 -8.15 -12.04
CA LEU A 22 -1.37 -8.04 -11.09
C LEU A 22 -1.82 -7.31 -9.84
N ILE A 23 -1.70 -7.95 -8.67
CA ILE A 23 -1.96 -7.33 -7.38
C ILE A 23 -0.63 -7.19 -6.63
N ASN A 24 -0.11 -5.98 -6.56
CA ASN A 24 1.07 -5.64 -5.76
C ASN A 24 0.63 -5.39 -4.31
N ASN A 25 0.63 -6.43 -3.49
CA ASN A 25 0.20 -6.37 -2.09
C ASN A 25 1.38 -6.40 -1.09
N ALA A 26 2.51 -6.97 -1.47
CA ALA A 26 3.67 -7.11 -0.59
C ALA A 26 4.11 -5.77 -0.01
N GLY A 27 4.35 -5.75 1.31
CA GLY A 27 4.81 -4.55 1.99
C GLY A 27 5.22 -4.85 3.42
N ILE A 28 6.17 -4.07 3.92
CA ILE A 28 6.69 -4.13 5.28
C ILE A 28 6.63 -2.75 5.93
N ILE A 29 6.62 -2.71 7.26
CA ILE A 29 6.81 -1.48 8.02
C ILE A 29 8.24 -1.40 8.57
N GLN A 30 8.67 -0.21 8.96
CA GLN A 30 9.89 -0.03 9.73
C GLN A 30 9.63 -0.31 11.23
N PRO A 31 10.67 -0.59 12.04
CA PRO A 31 10.55 -0.52 13.49
C PRO A 31 10.00 0.84 13.94
N PHE A 32 9.17 0.88 15.00
CA PHE A 32 8.64 2.13 15.55
C PHE A 32 9.75 2.92 16.24
N LYS A 33 10.45 3.74 15.46
CA LYS A 33 11.58 4.58 15.90
C LYS A 33 11.49 5.97 15.30
N ARG A 34 12.06 6.95 15.99
CA ARG A 34 12.29 8.28 15.39
C ARG A 34 13.23 8.17 14.21
N LEU A 35 13.12 9.08 13.27
CA LEU A 35 13.96 9.05 12.06
C LEU A 35 15.46 9.01 12.37
N LEU A 36 15.89 9.75 13.39
CA LEU A 36 17.31 9.80 13.79
C LEU A 36 17.81 8.50 14.42
N ASP A 37 16.92 7.65 14.94
CA ASP A 37 17.24 6.40 15.61
C ASP A 37 17.07 5.18 14.67
N LEU A 38 16.62 5.43 13.43
CA LEU A 38 16.41 4.40 12.44
C LEU A 38 17.71 4.14 11.68
N ASP A 39 18.14 2.89 11.62
CA ASP A 39 19.31 2.51 10.84
C ASP A 39 19.05 2.56 9.33
N GLU A 40 20.10 2.83 8.56
CA GLU A 40 20.05 3.01 7.12
C GLU A 40 19.57 1.73 6.41
N ALA A 41 19.96 0.55 6.89
CA ALA A 41 19.57 -0.73 6.32
C ALA A 41 18.04 -0.95 6.43
N ALA A 42 17.42 -0.54 7.54
CA ALA A 42 15.96 -0.58 7.69
C ALA A 42 15.27 0.41 6.74
N MET A 43 15.84 1.62 6.56
CA MET A 43 15.33 2.60 5.61
C MET A 43 15.34 2.06 4.17
N GLU A 44 16.48 1.55 3.73
CA GLU A 44 16.64 0.96 2.42
C GLU A 44 15.71 -0.25 2.21
N ARG A 45 15.60 -1.13 3.22
CA ARG A 45 14.75 -2.32 3.14
C ARG A 45 13.28 -1.95 2.91
N VAL A 46 12.76 -0.96 3.63
CA VAL A 46 11.39 -0.49 3.47
C VAL A 46 11.15 0.05 2.06
N MET A 47 12.03 0.92 1.57
CA MET A 47 11.92 1.46 0.21
C MET A 47 12.07 0.38 -0.85
N ARG A 48 13.00 -0.54 -0.67
CA ARG A 48 13.26 -1.63 -1.62
C ARG A 48 12.07 -2.57 -1.75
N VAL A 49 11.43 -2.94 -0.64
CA VAL A 49 10.26 -3.83 -0.67
C VAL A 49 9.02 -3.09 -1.16
N ASN A 50 8.66 -1.96 -0.51
CA ASN A 50 7.37 -1.32 -0.73
C ASN A 50 7.30 -0.59 -2.09
N PHE A 51 8.32 0.17 -2.43
CA PHE A 51 8.32 1.00 -3.65
C PHE A 51 8.97 0.29 -4.83
N TRP A 52 10.26 -0.07 -4.70
CA TRP A 52 10.99 -0.68 -5.82
C TRP A 52 10.42 -2.04 -6.21
N GLY A 53 9.95 -2.84 -5.23
CA GLY A 53 9.26 -4.11 -5.49
C GLY A 53 8.03 -3.89 -6.36
N THR A 54 7.13 -2.99 -5.94
CA THR A 54 5.92 -2.63 -6.69
C THR A 54 6.26 -2.11 -8.09
N LEU A 55 7.25 -1.21 -8.22
CA LEU A 55 7.67 -0.66 -9.51
C LEU A 55 8.23 -1.74 -10.45
N HIS A 56 9.10 -2.63 -9.95
CA HIS A 56 9.68 -3.70 -10.76
C HIS A 56 8.63 -4.70 -11.22
N MET A 57 7.73 -5.14 -10.33
CA MET A 57 6.60 -6.02 -10.69
C MET A 57 5.71 -5.39 -11.75
N THR A 58 5.32 -4.13 -11.55
CA THR A 58 4.52 -3.39 -12.52
C THR A 58 5.21 -3.33 -13.88
N ARG A 59 6.49 -2.95 -13.93
CA ARG A 59 7.24 -2.88 -15.19
C ARG A 59 7.41 -4.22 -15.90
N ALA A 60 7.54 -5.30 -15.14
CA ALA A 60 7.68 -6.64 -15.69
C ALA A 60 6.37 -7.15 -16.31
N PHE A 61 5.24 -6.93 -15.64
CA PHE A 61 3.94 -7.47 -16.05
C PHE A 61 3.16 -6.56 -17.00
N LEU A 62 3.31 -5.26 -16.92
CA LEU A 62 2.53 -4.30 -17.71
C LEU A 62 2.55 -4.56 -19.22
N PRO A 63 3.67 -4.95 -19.86
CA PRO A 63 3.69 -5.29 -21.30
C PRO A 63 2.80 -6.50 -21.66
N ARG A 64 2.55 -7.42 -20.70
CA ARG A 64 1.64 -8.56 -20.88
C ARG A 64 0.19 -8.13 -20.70
N LEU A 65 -0.09 -7.37 -19.67
CA LEU A 65 -1.41 -6.83 -19.39
C LEU A 65 -1.95 -5.98 -20.54
N LEU A 66 -1.11 -5.17 -21.19
CA LEU A 66 -1.47 -4.36 -22.36
C LEU A 66 -1.87 -5.17 -23.59
N LYS A 67 -1.53 -6.45 -23.66
CA LYS A 67 -1.90 -7.36 -24.76
C LYS A 67 -3.22 -8.09 -24.50
N ARG A 68 -3.78 -7.95 -23.31
CA ARG A 68 -5.05 -8.61 -22.96
C ARG A 68 -6.24 -7.80 -23.47
N PRO A 69 -7.40 -8.43 -23.77
CA PRO A 69 -8.62 -7.70 -24.09
C PRO A 69 -9.13 -6.85 -22.90
N GLU A 70 -8.86 -7.32 -21.68
CA GLU A 70 -9.10 -6.64 -20.40
C GLU A 70 -8.07 -7.11 -19.38
N ALA A 71 -7.54 -6.19 -18.57
CA ALA A 71 -6.57 -6.50 -17.54
C ALA A 71 -6.65 -5.53 -16.35
N HIS A 72 -6.17 -5.98 -15.19
CA HIS A 72 -6.19 -5.19 -13.95
C HIS A 72 -4.80 -5.06 -13.33
N LEU A 73 -4.44 -3.83 -12.98
CA LEU A 73 -3.26 -3.50 -12.17
C LEU A 73 -3.74 -2.93 -10.84
N VAL A 74 -3.43 -3.62 -9.74
CA VAL A 74 -3.82 -3.22 -8.39
C VAL A 74 -2.58 -2.98 -7.55
N ASN A 75 -2.46 -1.79 -6.98
CA ASN A 75 -1.38 -1.47 -6.05
C ASN A 75 -1.94 -1.17 -4.67
N VAL A 76 -1.47 -1.93 -3.67
CA VAL A 76 -1.86 -1.75 -2.28
C VAL A 76 -0.88 -0.79 -1.60
N SER A 77 -1.34 0.44 -1.39
CA SER A 77 -0.67 1.45 -0.60
C SER A 77 -1.09 1.35 0.89
N SER A 78 -1.47 2.43 1.53
CA SER A 78 -1.95 2.51 2.91
C SER A 78 -2.57 3.88 3.16
N MET A 79 -3.41 4.02 4.19
CA MET A 79 -3.73 5.35 4.70
C MET A 79 -2.49 6.07 5.26
N GLY A 80 -1.45 5.33 5.64
CA GLY A 80 -0.13 5.89 6.01
C GLY A 80 0.56 6.69 4.90
N ALA A 81 0.10 6.59 3.65
CA ALA A 81 0.56 7.41 2.54
C ALA A 81 0.20 8.90 2.69
N PHE A 82 -0.87 9.22 3.40
CA PHE A 82 -1.34 10.59 3.66
C PHE A 82 -1.53 10.89 5.16
N VAL A 83 -1.54 9.88 6.02
CA VAL A 83 -1.62 10.04 7.48
C VAL A 83 -0.21 9.93 8.09
N PRO A 84 0.37 11.01 8.64
CA PRO A 84 1.73 10.99 9.17
C PRO A 84 1.79 10.30 10.53
N VAL A 85 2.10 9.00 10.54
CA VAL A 85 2.23 8.19 11.76
C VAL A 85 3.62 8.40 12.38
N PRO A 86 3.72 8.87 13.65
CA PRO A 86 4.99 8.98 14.35
C PRO A 86 5.72 7.63 14.41
N GLY A 87 7.02 7.63 14.17
CA GLY A 87 7.82 6.41 14.13
C GLY A 87 7.73 5.59 12.84
N GLN A 88 6.92 6.05 11.85
CA GLN A 88 6.72 5.36 10.58
C GLN A 88 6.99 6.25 9.35
N ALA A 89 7.97 7.16 9.46
CA ALA A 89 8.24 8.16 8.43
C ALA A 89 8.59 7.55 7.06
N LEU A 90 9.49 6.55 7.03
CA LEU A 90 9.91 5.90 5.78
C LEU A 90 8.82 4.98 5.22
N TYR A 91 8.08 4.28 6.09
CA TYR A 91 6.92 3.54 5.66
C TYR A 91 5.89 4.45 4.97
N GLY A 92 5.52 5.55 5.62
CA GLY A 92 4.61 6.55 5.04
C GLY A 92 5.11 7.08 3.71
N ALA A 93 6.38 7.49 3.64
CA ALA A 93 7.00 7.96 2.40
C ALA A 93 6.97 6.90 1.28
N SER A 94 7.28 5.63 1.59
CA SER A 94 7.23 4.52 0.62
C SER A 94 5.81 4.29 0.08
N LYS A 95 4.81 4.36 0.96
CA LYS A 95 3.39 4.18 0.58
C LYS A 95 2.84 5.41 -0.16
N ALA A 96 3.30 6.62 0.16
CA ALA A 96 3.00 7.83 -0.62
C ALA A 96 3.58 7.75 -2.04
N ALA A 97 4.80 7.23 -2.19
CA ALA A 97 5.41 6.99 -3.50
C ALA A 97 4.60 5.98 -4.33
N VAL A 98 4.14 4.87 -3.73
CA VAL A 98 3.26 3.89 -4.39
C VAL A 98 1.91 4.52 -4.76
N MET A 99 1.33 5.35 -3.88
CA MET A 99 0.07 6.04 -4.14
C MET A 99 0.19 6.91 -5.39
N LEU A 100 1.16 7.83 -5.42
CA LEU A 100 1.32 8.76 -6.55
C LEU A 100 1.74 8.04 -7.84
N LEU A 101 2.60 7.01 -7.75
CA LEU A 101 2.93 6.15 -8.89
C LEU A 101 1.66 5.52 -9.49
N THR A 102 0.76 5.02 -8.65
CA THR A 102 -0.46 4.37 -9.10
C THR A 102 -1.44 5.36 -9.74
N GLU A 103 -1.55 6.56 -9.18
CA GLU A 103 -2.37 7.65 -9.74
C GLU A 103 -1.83 8.10 -11.11
N ALA A 104 -0.51 8.20 -11.27
CA ALA A 104 0.14 8.49 -12.55
C ALA A 104 -0.12 7.37 -13.58
N LEU A 105 0.05 6.10 -13.20
CA LEU A 105 -0.23 4.95 -14.06
C LEU A 105 -1.71 4.90 -14.48
N TRP A 106 -2.63 5.24 -13.60
CA TRP A 106 -4.04 5.34 -13.96
C TRP A 106 -4.27 6.37 -15.07
N ALA A 107 -3.60 7.52 -15.00
CA ALA A 107 -3.70 8.55 -16.03
C ALA A 107 -3.01 8.12 -17.35
N GLU A 108 -1.83 7.52 -17.28
CA GLU A 108 -1.06 7.06 -18.45
C GLU A 108 -1.77 5.93 -19.22
N LEU A 109 -2.52 5.08 -18.51
CA LEU A 109 -3.16 3.89 -19.10
C LEU A 109 -4.61 4.14 -19.56
N GLN A 110 -5.08 5.38 -19.55
CA GLN A 110 -6.39 5.71 -20.12
C GLN A 110 -6.45 5.36 -21.61
N GLY A 111 -7.57 4.75 -22.03
CA GLY A 111 -7.74 4.28 -23.41
C GLY A 111 -7.06 2.94 -23.72
N THR A 112 -6.36 2.33 -22.76
CA THR A 112 -5.82 0.97 -22.87
C THR A 112 -6.75 -0.06 -22.23
N PRO A 113 -6.56 -1.37 -22.44
CA PRO A 113 -7.33 -2.40 -21.77
C PRO A 113 -7.01 -2.58 -20.27
N VAL A 114 -6.00 -1.87 -19.74
CA VAL A 114 -5.55 -2.04 -18.35
C VAL A 114 -6.30 -1.08 -17.42
N ARG A 115 -7.07 -1.65 -16.50
CA ARG A 115 -7.71 -0.92 -15.39
C ARG A 115 -6.77 -0.83 -14.21
N VAL A 116 -6.67 0.34 -13.59
CA VAL A 116 -5.75 0.58 -12.47
C VAL A 116 -6.54 0.88 -11.21
N THR A 117 -6.26 0.15 -10.13
CA THR A 117 -6.88 0.34 -8.81
C THR A 117 -5.82 0.65 -7.76
N LEU A 118 -5.96 1.79 -7.11
CA LEU A 118 -5.24 2.17 -5.90
C LEU A 118 -6.01 1.73 -4.66
N VAL A 119 -5.41 0.91 -3.81
CA VAL A 119 -6.01 0.47 -2.56
C VAL A 119 -5.30 1.12 -1.37
N LEU A 120 -6.08 1.70 -0.47
CA LEU A 120 -5.62 2.45 0.71
C LEU A 120 -6.24 1.85 1.98
N PRO A 121 -5.66 0.78 2.52
CA PRO A 121 -6.14 0.19 3.78
C PRO A 121 -5.90 1.12 4.97
N GLY A 122 -6.86 1.12 5.90
CA GLY A 122 -6.69 1.59 7.26
C GLY A 122 -6.07 0.54 8.17
N ALA A 123 -6.41 0.55 9.45
CA ALA A 123 -5.95 -0.45 10.40
C ALA A 123 -6.54 -1.83 10.08
N MET A 124 -5.68 -2.81 9.88
CA MET A 124 -6.05 -4.20 9.61
C MET A 124 -5.40 -5.14 10.62
N ARG A 125 -6.05 -6.26 10.90
CA ARG A 125 -5.51 -7.33 11.74
C ARG A 125 -4.53 -8.18 10.91
N THR A 126 -3.29 -7.75 10.85
CA THR A 126 -2.21 -8.44 10.10
C THR A 126 -0.98 -8.60 10.99
N GLY A 127 -0.13 -9.58 10.69
CA GLY A 127 1.17 -9.78 11.35
C GLY A 127 2.27 -8.77 10.97
N ILE A 128 1.95 -7.71 10.23
CA ILE A 128 2.93 -6.76 9.67
C ILE A 128 3.79 -6.08 10.75
N ALA A 129 3.24 -5.85 11.94
CA ALA A 129 3.98 -5.24 13.05
C ALA A 129 4.89 -6.24 13.76
N GLU A 130 4.46 -7.48 13.88
CA GLU A 130 5.25 -8.59 14.46
C GLU A 130 6.49 -8.86 13.60
N GLU A 131 6.35 -8.85 12.26
CA GLU A 131 7.45 -8.98 11.31
C GLU A 131 8.47 -7.83 11.39
N ALA A 132 8.07 -6.66 11.85
CA ALA A 132 8.96 -5.51 12.08
C ALA A 132 9.74 -5.59 13.42
N GLY A 133 9.57 -6.68 14.20
CA GLY A 133 10.24 -6.88 15.48
C GLY A 133 9.65 -6.07 16.64
N GLY A 134 8.42 -5.59 16.50
CA GLY A 134 7.68 -4.87 17.52
C GLY A 134 6.28 -5.42 17.73
N GLU A 135 5.72 -5.23 18.92
CA GLU A 135 4.28 -5.36 19.09
C GLU A 135 3.59 -4.24 18.30
N ALA A 136 2.51 -4.60 17.57
CA ALA A 136 1.66 -3.58 16.99
C ALA A 136 1.24 -2.63 18.12
N PRO A 137 1.43 -1.31 17.96
CA PRO A 137 0.99 -0.38 18.98
C PRO A 137 -0.49 -0.58 19.17
N ARG A 138 -0.86 -1.18 20.27
CA ARG A 138 -2.25 -1.19 20.71
C ARG A 138 -2.58 0.24 21.09
N ALA A 139 -3.43 0.87 20.32
CA ALA A 139 -4.03 2.12 20.74
C ALA A 139 -4.82 1.84 22.03
N GLU A 140 -4.17 1.98 23.19
CA GLU A 140 -4.84 1.84 24.48
C GLU A 140 -6.01 2.80 24.50
N GLY A 141 -7.21 2.25 24.65
CA GLY A 141 -8.45 3.02 24.77
C GLY A 141 -9.13 3.45 23.47
N ALA A 142 -8.54 3.31 22.30
CA ALA A 142 -9.23 3.56 21.04
C ALA A 142 -9.83 2.25 20.51
N LYS A 143 -11.13 2.09 20.57
CA LYS A 143 -11.88 1.08 19.81
C LYS A 143 -11.87 1.50 18.32
N VAL A 144 -10.68 1.48 17.68
CA VAL A 144 -10.60 1.60 16.23
C VAL A 144 -11.07 0.25 15.69
N PRO A 145 -12.15 0.19 14.94
CA PRO A 145 -12.59 -1.07 14.34
C PRO A 145 -11.52 -1.50 13.34
N VAL A 146 -10.79 -2.55 13.70
CA VAL A 146 -9.76 -3.16 12.87
C VAL A 146 -10.47 -4.01 11.82
N LEU A 147 -10.13 -3.82 10.56
CA LEU A 147 -10.70 -4.59 9.46
C LEU A 147 -10.03 -5.97 9.38
N GLU A 148 -10.83 -7.02 9.27
CA GLU A 148 -10.32 -8.37 9.06
C GLU A 148 -9.79 -8.54 7.63
N PRO A 149 -8.67 -9.26 7.41
CA PRO A 149 -8.04 -9.43 6.11
C PRO A 149 -8.98 -9.99 5.03
N GLU A 150 -9.81 -10.96 5.37
CA GLU A 150 -10.77 -11.59 4.45
C GLU A 150 -11.81 -10.58 3.96
N VAL A 151 -12.29 -9.72 4.86
CA VAL A 151 -13.24 -8.66 4.51
C VAL A 151 -12.57 -7.60 3.64
N ALA A 152 -11.31 -7.27 3.93
CA ALA A 152 -10.52 -6.35 3.12
C ALA A 152 -10.29 -6.90 1.71
N ALA A 153 -9.88 -8.17 1.59
CA ALA A 153 -9.67 -8.85 0.32
C ALA A 153 -10.95 -8.89 -0.52
N LYS A 154 -12.08 -9.27 0.07
CA LYS A 154 -13.36 -9.25 -0.64
C LYS A 154 -13.70 -7.86 -1.18
N ARG A 155 -13.59 -6.82 -0.35
CA ARG A 155 -13.88 -5.43 -0.78
C ARG A 155 -12.92 -4.93 -1.86
N LEU A 156 -11.65 -5.38 -1.83
CA LEU A 156 -10.68 -5.10 -2.87
C LEU A 156 -11.14 -5.74 -4.19
N LEU A 157 -11.49 -7.02 -4.19
CA LEU A 157 -11.97 -7.73 -5.38
C LEU A 157 -13.27 -7.12 -5.91
N ASP A 158 -14.25 -6.85 -5.05
CA ASP A 158 -15.49 -6.15 -5.42
C ASP A 158 -15.21 -4.77 -6.07
N ALA A 159 -14.12 -4.12 -5.71
CA ALA A 159 -13.72 -2.84 -6.28
C ALA A 159 -13.01 -3.00 -7.64
N VAL A 160 -12.20 -4.04 -7.80
CA VAL A 160 -11.58 -4.42 -9.08
C VAL A 160 -12.66 -4.75 -10.10
N GLU A 161 -13.66 -5.55 -9.74
CA GLU A 161 -14.80 -5.88 -10.61
C GLU A 161 -15.60 -4.66 -11.08
N ARG A 162 -15.55 -3.56 -10.34
CA ARG A 162 -16.21 -2.29 -10.71
C ARG A 162 -15.28 -1.25 -11.34
N ASP A 163 -14.07 -1.63 -11.69
CA ASP A 163 -13.03 -0.72 -12.22
C ASP A 163 -12.78 0.50 -11.33
N ALA A 164 -12.90 0.33 -10.00
CA ALA A 164 -12.76 1.43 -9.07
C ALA A 164 -11.31 1.92 -9.04
N PHE A 165 -11.10 3.20 -9.37
CA PHE A 165 -9.77 3.80 -9.38
C PHE A 165 -9.14 3.85 -7.98
N ARG A 166 -9.91 4.22 -6.94
CA ARG A 166 -9.40 4.48 -5.59
C ARG A 166 -10.32 3.87 -4.53
N VAL A 167 -9.76 3.04 -3.68
CA VAL A 167 -10.50 2.25 -2.68
C VAL A 167 -9.92 2.48 -1.30
N LEU A 168 -10.72 2.98 -0.38
CA LEU A 168 -10.41 3.15 1.03
C LEU A 168 -11.01 1.98 1.82
N LEU A 169 -10.15 1.15 2.40
CA LEU A 169 -10.58 -0.01 3.19
C LEU A 169 -10.52 0.32 4.69
N GLY A 170 -11.69 0.41 5.30
CA GLY A 170 -11.87 0.77 6.70
C GLY A 170 -12.49 2.16 6.90
N ARG A 171 -13.29 2.31 7.96
CA ARG A 171 -13.90 3.60 8.32
C ARG A 171 -12.87 4.63 8.74
N ASP A 172 -11.81 4.18 9.38
CA ASP A 172 -10.65 4.99 9.76
C ASP A 172 -9.97 5.62 8.54
N ALA A 173 -9.67 4.81 7.50
CA ALA A 173 -9.11 5.31 6.25
C ALA A 173 -10.03 6.34 5.59
N GLN A 174 -11.33 6.09 5.53
CA GLN A 174 -12.32 7.01 4.96
C GLN A 174 -12.39 8.34 5.72
N THR A 175 -12.45 8.25 7.05
CA THR A 175 -12.53 9.45 7.91
C THR A 175 -11.24 10.28 7.83
N MET A 176 -10.10 9.61 7.84
CA MET A 176 -8.79 10.29 7.77
C MET A 176 -8.52 10.87 6.39
N ASP A 177 -8.97 10.23 5.30
CA ASP A 177 -8.87 10.78 3.95
C ASP A 177 -9.66 12.09 3.83
N LEU A 178 -10.89 12.10 4.30
CA LEU A 178 -11.72 13.31 4.31
C LEU A 178 -11.07 14.42 5.15
N LEU A 179 -10.63 14.09 6.36
CA LEU A 179 -9.99 15.06 7.25
C LEU A 179 -8.71 15.62 6.65
N TYR A 180 -7.87 14.77 6.06
CA TYR A 180 -6.63 15.18 5.43
C TYR A 180 -6.87 16.11 4.23
N ARG A 181 -7.87 15.83 3.41
CA ARG A 181 -8.26 16.70 2.28
C ARG A 181 -8.74 18.07 2.73
N LEU A 182 -9.45 18.13 3.86
CA LEU A 182 -9.95 19.40 4.41
C LEU A 182 -8.85 20.20 5.11
N SER A 183 -8.00 19.54 5.89
CA SER A 183 -6.92 20.16 6.65
C SER A 183 -5.80 19.16 7.00
N PRO A 184 -4.73 19.08 6.19
CA PRO A 184 -3.58 18.21 6.48
C PRO A 184 -2.97 18.48 7.86
N ALA A 185 -2.88 19.74 8.27
CA ALA A 185 -2.34 20.11 9.57
C ALA A 185 -3.19 19.63 10.75
N LEU A 186 -4.53 19.67 10.61
CA LEU A 186 -5.43 19.15 11.63
C LEU A 186 -5.34 17.62 11.72
N ALA A 187 -5.32 16.93 10.59
CA ALA A 187 -5.12 15.48 10.52
C ALA A 187 -3.82 15.07 11.22
N ALA A 188 -2.71 15.74 10.90
CA ALA A 188 -1.40 15.48 11.52
C ALA A 188 -1.42 15.69 13.04
N ARG A 189 -2.04 16.77 13.52
CA ARG A 189 -2.16 17.02 14.98
C ARG A 189 -2.98 15.96 15.71
N ILE A 190 -4.07 15.50 15.11
CA ILE A 190 -4.91 14.44 15.69
C ILE A 190 -4.13 13.14 15.79
N VAL A 191 -3.43 12.75 14.72
CA VAL A 191 -2.61 11.54 14.69
C VAL A 191 -1.48 11.65 15.72
N GLN A 192 -0.75 12.76 15.73
CA GLN A 192 0.33 13.01 16.68
C GLN A 192 -0.15 12.86 18.14
N ARG A 193 -1.29 13.48 18.50
CA ARG A 193 -1.84 13.39 19.88
C ARG A 193 -2.24 11.96 20.25
N ARG A 194 -2.83 11.21 19.33
CA ARG A 194 -3.28 9.83 19.58
C ARG A 194 -2.14 8.82 19.61
N MET A 195 -1.05 9.10 18.93
CA MET A 195 0.04 8.15 18.71
C MET A 195 1.39 8.62 19.31
N ALA A 196 1.40 9.69 20.11
CA ALA A 196 2.63 10.22 20.74
C ALA A 196 3.34 9.17 21.60
N HIS A 197 2.59 8.30 22.27
CA HIS A 197 3.11 7.23 23.12
C HIS A 197 3.94 6.17 22.36
N LEU A 198 3.85 6.11 21.04
CA LEU A 198 4.63 5.16 20.24
C LEU A 198 6.12 5.51 20.16
N LEU A 199 6.50 6.71 20.58
CA LEU A 199 7.88 7.21 20.55
C LEU A 199 8.45 7.45 21.95
N THR A 200 7.74 7.09 22.99
CA THR A 200 8.20 7.09 24.38
C THR A 200 8.67 5.72 24.77
#